data_491964564c103c12919afb359226d21f
#
_entry.id   491964564c103c12919afb359226d21f
#
_cell.length_a   1.000
_cell.length_b   1.000
_cell.length_c   1.000
_cell.angle_alpha   90.00
_cell.angle_beta   90.00
_cell.angle_gamma   90.00
#
_symmetry.space_group_name_H-M   'P 1'
#
loop_
_entity.id
_entity.type
_entity.pdbx_description
1 polymer ?
#
loop_
_entity_poly.entity_id
_entity_poly.type
_entity_poly.pdbx_seq_one_letter_code
_entity_poly.pdbx_strand_id
1 'polypeptide(L)'
;MTHEKSCGAIVYRRYHGNIEILLIKHINSGHWSFPKGHVEEGETEVETAQREIKEETGIDVIIDPTFRETVQYFPRKDTQKVVVYFIAKAKNYDFFPQEEEIAEIKWVDIGHATTVLTYENDKSIVNKAKKAIRD
;
A
#
# COMPACT_ATOMS: atom_id res chain seq x y z
N MET A 1 14.88 -18.43 -12.81
CA MET A 1 14.50 -17.42 -11.81
C MET A 1 12.98 -17.28 -11.75
N THR A 2 12.44 -17.23 -10.56
CA THR A 2 11.00 -17.03 -10.34
C THR A 2 10.67 -15.55 -10.30
N HIS A 3 9.55 -15.18 -10.89
CA HIS A 3 9.07 -13.79 -10.87
C HIS A 3 7.74 -13.71 -10.15
N GLU A 4 7.65 -12.79 -9.18
CA GLU A 4 6.41 -12.52 -8.45
C GLU A 4 6.00 -11.08 -8.66
N LYS A 5 4.69 -10.83 -8.63
CA LYS A 5 4.14 -9.48 -8.79
C LYS A 5 3.03 -9.25 -7.79
N SER A 6 3.11 -8.11 -7.11
CA SER A 6 2.05 -7.64 -6.22
C SER A 6 1.63 -6.25 -6.63
N CYS A 7 0.41 -5.88 -6.29
CA CYS A 7 -0.10 -4.53 -6.52
C CYS A 7 -0.79 -4.02 -5.26
N GLY A 8 -0.63 -2.74 -5.02
CA GLY A 8 -1.24 -2.06 -3.90
C GLY A 8 -1.30 -0.57 -4.13
N ALA A 9 -1.46 0.20 -3.07
CA ALA A 9 -1.57 1.65 -3.22
C ALA A 9 -1.22 2.38 -1.94
N ILE A 10 -0.84 3.64 -2.12
CA ILE A 10 -0.80 4.63 -1.04
C ILE A 10 -2.24 5.12 -0.90
N VAL A 11 -2.95 4.60 0.10
CA VAL A 11 -4.35 4.93 0.36
C VAL A 11 -4.39 6.17 1.23
N TYR A 12 -5.13 7.19 0.80
CA TYR A 12 -5.19 8.44 1.55
C TYR A 12 -6.62 8.87 1.86
N ARG A 13 -6.72 9.73 2.87
CA ARG A 13 -7.92 10.47 3.21
C ARG A 13 -7.53 11.90 3.60
N ARG A 14 -8.49 12.82 3.47
CA ARG A 14 -8.33 14.16 4.03
C ARG A 14 -9.06 14.20 5.35
N TYR A 15 -8.34 14.55 6.42
CA TYR A 15 -8.88 14.52 7.77
C TYR A 15 -8.41 15.76 8.53
N HIS A 16 -9.36 16.59 8.95
CA HIS A 16 -9.08 17.85 9.66
C HIS A 16 -8.02 18.72 8.96
N GLY A 17 -8.14 18.84 7.64
CA GLY A 17 -7.23 19.67 6.84
C GLY A 17 -5.90 19.03 6.50
N ASN A 18 -5.63 17.82 6.98
CA ASN A 18 -4.40 17.09 6.71
C ASN A 18 -4.65 15.90 5.79
N ILE A 19 -3.60 15.47 5.12
CA ILE A 19 -3.63 14.23 4.34
C ILE A 19 -3.04 13.14 5.22
N GLU A 20 -3.82 12.08 5.43
CA GLU A 20 -3.37 10.89 6.14
C GLU A 20 -3.33 9.71 5.18
N ILE A 21 -2.36 8.84 5.37
CA ILE A 21 -2.23 7.62 4.59
C ILE A 21 -2.34 6.38 5.47
N LEU A 22 -2.78 5.31 4.84
CA LEU A 22 -3.04 4.03 5.51
C LEU A 22 -1.78 3.19 5.54
N LEU A 23 -1.33 2.83 6.73
CA LEU A 23 -0.19 1.94 6.90
C LEU A 23 -0.61 0.69 7.68
N ILE A 24 -0.01 -0.44 7.31
CA ILE A 24 -0.29 -1.73 7.96
C ILE A 24 1.00 -2.30 8.54
N LYS A 25 0.85 -3.00 9.66
CA LYS A 25 1.94 -3.71 10.31
C LYS A 25 1.70 -5.22 10.18
N HIS A 26 2.68 -5.93 9.63
CA HIS A 26 2.59 -7.38 9.46
C HIS A 26 2.90 -8.12 10.75
N ILE A 27 2.13 -9.17 11.05
CA ILE A 27 2.30 -9.95 12.28
C ILE A 27 3.69 -10.57 12.37
N ASN A 28 4.12 -11.27 11.32
CA ASN A 28 5.35 -12.07 11.39
C ASN A 28 6.62 -11.23 11.43
N SER A 29 6.67 -10.17 10.63
CA SER A 29 7.88 -9.35 10.52
C SER A 29 7.89 -8.13 11.44
N GLY A 30 6.71 -7.65 11.82
CA GLY A 30 6.58 -6.37 12.52
C GLY A 30 6.85 -5.16 11.63
N HIS A 31 6.95 -5.37 10.32
CA HIS A 31 7.26 -4.29 9.38
C HIS A 31 6.02 -3.49 9.01
N TRP A 32 6.19 -2.18 8.89
CA TRP A 32 5.16 -1.25 8.44
C TRP A 32 5.30 -0.98 6.95
N SER A 33 4.20 -1.08 6.22
CA SER A 33 4.17 -0.89 4.78
C SER A 33 2.79 -0.47 4.30
N PHE A 34 2.64 -0.32 2.98
CA PHE A 34 1.34 -0.09 2.35
C PHE A 34 0.62 -1.41 2.13
N PRO A 35 -0.73 -1.41 2.09
CA PRO A 35 -1.48 -2.61 1.74
C PRO A 35 -1.22 -3.01 0.28
N LYS A 36 -0.98 -4.30 0.07
CA LYS A 36 -0.71 -4.87 -1.25
C LYS A 36 -0.84 -6.38 -1.21
N GLY A 37 -0.92 -7.00 -2.37
CA GLY A 37 -0.89 -8.46 -2.47
C GLY A 37 -0.72 -8.94 -3.90
N HIS A 38 -0.64 -10.26 -4.03
CA HIS A 38 -0.31 -10.91 -5.29
C HIS A 38 -1.41 -10.80 -6.34
N VAL A 39 -1.00 -10.59 -7.59
CA VAL A 39 -1.89 -10.61 -8.74
C VAL A 39 -2.42 -12.03 -8.93
N GLU A 40 -3.73 -12.17 -9.08
CA GLU A 40 -4.35 -13.44 -9.42
C GLU A 40 -4.59 -13.52 -10.92
N GLU A 41 -4.73 -14.75 -11.43
CA GLU A 41 -4.95 -14.97 -12.85
C GLU A 41 -6.17 -14.22 -13.34
N GLY A 42 -5.99 -13.49 -14.45
CA GLY A 42 -7.07 -12.73 -15.05
C GLY A 42 -7.31 -11.34 -14.47
N GLU A 43 -6.59 -10.98 -13.39
CA GLU A 43 -6.74 -9.64 -12.79
C GLU A 43 -5.86 -8.61 -13.46
N THR A 44 -6.37 -7.38 -13.60
CA THR A 44 -5.53 -6.22 -13.90
C THR A 44 -4.82 -5.76 -12.63
N GLU A 45 -3.81 -4.92 -12.78
CA GLU A 45 -3.10 -4.34 -11.64
C GLU A 45 -4.03 -3.56 -10.72
N VAL A 46 -4.94 -2.77 -11.30
CA VAL A 46 -5.91 -1.98 -10.53
C VAL A 46 -6.87 -2.89 -9.77
N GLU A 47 -7.37 -3.94 -10.41
CA GLU A 47 -8.26 -4.91 -9.75
C GLU A 47 -7.57 -5.60 -8.58
N THR A 48 -6.30 -6.00 -8.76
CA THR A 48 -5.52 -6.61 -7.68
C THR A 48 -5.37 -5.66 -6.51
N ALA A 49 -5.00 -4.41 -6.78
CA ALA A 49 -4.80 -3.41 -5.71
C ALA A 49 -6.11 -3.19 -4.94
N GLN A 50 -7.23 -3.02 -5.64
CA GLN A 50 -8.54 -2.82 -4.99
C GLN A 50 -8.92 -4.01 -4.11
N ARG A 51 -8.76 -5.22 -4.63
CA ARG A 51 -9.10 -6.45 -3.91
C ARG A 51 -8.23 -6.64 -2.68
N GLU A 52 -6.92 -6.51 -2.82
CA GLU A 52 -5.99 -6.73 -1.72
C GLU A 52 -6.15 -5.69 -0.61
N ILE A 53 -6.37 -4.43 -0.96
CA ILE A 53 -6.63 -3.38 0.03
C ILE A 53 -7.89 -3.72 0.83
N LYS A 54 -8.95 -4.15 0.14
CA LYS A 54 -10.20 -4.54 0.78
C LYS A 54 -10.01 -5.74 1.71
N GLU A 55 -9.30 -6.76 1.26
CA GLU A 55 -9.05 -7.96 2.07
C GLU A 55 -8.22 -7.66 3.31
N GLU A 56 -7.15 -6.88 3.16
CA GLU A 56 -6.23 -6.59 4.27
C GLU A 56 -6.77 -5.58 5.27
N THR A 57 -7.58 -4.62 4.83
CA THR A 57 -7.94 -3.47 5.65
C THR A 57 -9.43 -3.24 5.81
N GLY A 58 -10.26 -3.80 4.95
CA GLY A 58 -11.70 -3.52 4.91
C GLY A 58 -12.05 -2.20 4.21
N ILE A 59 -11.08 -1.50 3.66
CA ILE A 59 -11.29 -0.19 3.05
C ILE A 59 -11.59 -0.33 1.56
N ASP A 60 -12.66 0.33 1.12
CA ASP A 60 -12.96 0.50 -0.30
C ASP A 60 -12.25 1.75 -0.81
N VAL A 61 -11.69 1.65 -2.01
CA VAL A 61 -10.87 2.74 -2.55
C VAL A 61 -11.22 3.05 -4.00
N ILE A 62 -10.88 4.28 -4.41
CA ILE A 62 -10.87 4.68 -5.81
C ILE A 62 -9.41 4.83 -6.22
N ILE A 63 -8.96 3.98 -7.13
CA ILE A 63 -7.58 3.98 -7.61
C ILE A 63 -7.38 5.08 -8.65
N ASP A 64 -6.27 5.81 -8.51
CA ASP A 64 -5.78 6.73 -9.54
C ASP A 64 -4.61 6.05 -10.26
N PRO A 65 -4.85 5.49 -11.46
CA PRO A 65 -3.82 4.74 -12.17
C PRO A 65 -2.79 5.64 -12.88
N THR A 66 -2.99 6.96 -12.88
CA THR A 66 -2.01 7.88 -13.49
C THR A 66 -0.74 7.98 -12.64
N PHE A 67 -0.82 7.71 -11.34
CA PHE A 67 0.33 7.52 -10.49
C PHE A 67 0.63 6.02 -10.43
N ARG A 68 1.77 5.60 -10.97
CA ARG A 68 2.18 4.20 -10.95
C ARG A 68 3.69 4.14 -10.70
N GLU A 69 4.07 3.64 -9.54
CA GLU A 69 5.48 3.48 -9.15
C GLU A 69 5.75 2.02 -8.88
N THR A 70 6.95 1.57 -9.19
CA THR A 70 7.32 0.17 -8.99
C THR A 70 8.55 0.07 -8.10
N VAL A 71 8.58 -1.02 -7.32
CA VAL A 71 9.72 -1.42 -6.51
C VAL A 71 10.10 -2.82 -6.92
N GLN A 72 11.40 -3.08 -7.11
CA GLN A 72 11.90 -4.42 -7.39
C GLN A 72 12.86 -4.84 -6.29
N TYR A 73 12.74 -6.08 -5.85
CA TYR A 73 13.68 -6.66 -4.88
C TYR A 73 13.66 -8.18 -4.97
N PHE A 74 14.59 -8.80 -4.26
CA PHE A 74 14.69 -10.26 -4.19
C PHE A 74 14.29 -10.70 -2.78
N PRO A 75 13.03 -11.16 -2.59
CA PRO A 75 12.59 -11.61 -1.26
C PRO A 75 13.32 -12.86 -0.79
N ARG A 76 13.87 -13.62 -1.72
CA ARG A 76 14.68 -14.82 -1.48
C ARG A 76 15.50 -15.13 -2.72
N LYS A 77 16.41 -16.07 -2.60
CA LYS A 77 17.30 -16.47 -3.70
C LYS A 77 16.47 -16.89 -4.92
N ASP A 78 16.93 -16.48 -6.08
CA ASP A 78 16.34 -16.83 -7.39
C ASP A 78 14.86 -16.43 -7.55
N THR A 79 14.40 -15.48 -6.76
CA THR A 79 13.05 -14.93 -6.90
C THR A 79 13.12 -13.42 -6.95
N GLN A 80 12.68 -12.85 -8.08
CA GLN A 80 12.55 -11.42 -8.24
C GLN A 80 11.09 -11.03 -7.98
N LYS A 81 10.88 -9.99 -7.17
CA LYS A 81 9.54 -9.48 -6.91
C LYS A 81 9.42 -8.04 -7.38
N VAL A 82 8.34 -7.76 -8.08
CA VAL A 82 7.93 -6.40 -8.47
C VAL A 82 6.68 -6.05 -7.71
N VAL A 83 6.65 -4.88 -7.09
CA VAL A 83 5.44 -4.35 -6.47
C VAL A 83 5.05 -3.07 -7.19
N VAL A 84 3.80 -3.01 -7.63
CA VAL A 84 3.23 -1.84 -8.29
C VAL A 84 2.37 -1.09 -7.28
N TYR A 85 2.64 0.20 -7.11
CA TYR A 85 1.88 1.06 -6.20
C TYR A 85 1.18 2.16 -6.97
N PHE A 86 -0.11 2.29 -6.73
CA PHE A 86 -0.94 3.42 -7.17
C PHE A 86 -1.18 4.37 -6.01
N ILE A 87 -1.88 5.47 -6.28
CA ILE A 87 -2.50 6.29 -5.25
C ILE A 87 -3.98 5.93 -5.25
N ALA A 88 -4.59 5.85 -4.07
CA ALA A 88 -5.99 5.50 -3.94
C ALA A 88 -6.66 6.37 -2.88
N LYS A 89 -7.85 6.88 -3.20
CA LYS A 89 -8.65 7.64 -2.25
C LYS A 89 -9.57 6.69 -1.50
N ALA A 90 -9.55 6.76 -0.17
CA ALA A 90 -10.42 5.94 0.67
C ALA A 90 -11.88 6.40 0.54
N LYS A 91 -12.80 5.44 0.41
CA LYS A 91 -14.24 5.69 0.37
C LYS A 91 -14.88 5.54 1.75
N ASN A 92 -14.21 4.80 2.64
CA ASN A 92 -14.62 4.62 4.02
C ASN A 92 -13.37 4.59 4.88
N TYR A 93 -13.50 4.68 6.21
CA TYR A 93 -12.35 4.87 7.09
C TYR A 93 -12.24 3.86 8.22
N ASP A 94 -13.23 2.99 8.40
CA ASP A 94 -13.24 2.00 9.47
C ASP A 94 -12.52 0.74 9.01
N PHE A 95 -11.66 0.20 9.89
CA PHE A 95 -10.85 -0.96 9.58
C PHE A 95 -11.56 -2.26 9.90
N PHE A 96 -11.37 -3.25 9.03
CA PHE A 96 -11.75 -4.63 9.26
C PHE A 96 -10.56 -5.50 8.83
N PRO A 97 -9.51 -5.57 9.67
CA PRO A 97 -8.24 -6.20 9.27
C PRO A 97 -8.33 -7.71 9.11
N GLN A 98 -7.50 -8.21 8.23
CA GLN A 98 -7.27 -9.65 8.06
C GLN A 98 -6.37 -10.13 9.20
N GLU A 99 -6.97 -10.67 10.26
CA GLU A 99 -6.31 -10.91 11.54
C GLU A 99 -5.13 -11.89 11.49
N GLU A 100 -5.13 -12.82 10.52
CA GLU A 100 -4.04 -13.79 10.39
C GLU A 100 -2.72 -13.19 9.93
N GLU A 101 -2.77 -12.03 9.27
CA GLU A 101 -1.58 -11.43 8.65
C GLU A 101 -1.24 -10.06 9.19
N ILE A 102 -2.26 -9.31 9.61
CA ILE A 102 -2.14 -7.89 9.96
C ILE A 102 -2.25 -7.69 11.46
N ALA A 103 -1.18 -7.18 12.07
CA ALA A 103 -1.14 -6.91 13.50
C ALA A 103 -1.79 -5.58 13.85
N GLU A 104 -1.64 -4.57 12.98
CA GLU A 104 -2.13 -3.22 13.26
C GLU A 104 -2.35 -2.47 11.95
N ILE A 105 -3.34 -1.59 11.93
CA ILE A 105 -3.61 -0.66 10.83
C ILE A 105 -3.79 0.71 11.43
N LYS A 106 -3.21 1.74 10.80
CA LYS A 106 -3.45 3.10 11.26
C LYS A 106 -3.39 4.12 10.13
N TRP A 107 -4.12 5.22 10.34
CA TRP A 107 -3.99 6.41 9.52
C TRP A 107 -2.83 7.23 10.09
N VAL A 108 -1.91 7.64 9.22
CA VAL A 108 -0.71 8.39 9.61
C VAL A 108 -0.63 9.65 8.75
N ASP A 109 -0.36 10.79 9.39
CA ASP A 109 -0.11 12.02 8.62
C ASP A 109 0.97 11.74 7.58
N ILE A 110 0.74 12.16 6.34
CA ILE A 110 1.66 11.85 5.24
C ILE A 110 3.06 12.42 5.49
N GLY A 111 3.16 13.53 6.19
CA GLY A 111 4.45 14.12 6.55
C GLY A 111 5.21 13.33 7.61
N HIS A 112 4.53 12.43 8.34
CA HIS A 112 5.12 11.60 9.39
C HIS A 112 5.37 10.16 8.92
N ALA A 113 4.81 9.78 7.79
CA ALA A 113 4.82 8.38 7.33
C ALA A 113 6.22 7.81 7.17
N THR A 114 7.19 8.62 6.74
CA THR A 114 8.57 8.13 6.54
C THR A 114 9.25 7.70 7.85
N THR A 115 8.78 8.18 8.99
CA THR A 115 9.32 7.74 10.29
C THR A 115 8.72 6.42 10.74
N VAL A 116 7.57 6.03 10.18
CA VAL A 116 6.86 4.80 10.53
C VAL A 116 7.24 3.66 9.59
N LEU A 117 7.35 3.94 8.29
CA LEU A 117 7.65 2.94 7.27
C LEU A 117 9.00 2.28 7.50
N THR A 118 9.04 0.96 7.32
CA THR A 118 10.24 0.16 7.55
C THR A 118 11.23 0.25 6.39
N TYR A 119 10.74 0.26 5.15
CA TYR A 119 11.59 0.13 3.97
C TYR A 119 11.89 1.48 3.32
N GLU A 120 13.18 1.69 2.94
CA GLU A 120 13.60 2.92 2.27
C GLU A 120 12.88 3.13 0.93
N ASN A 121 12.62 2.07 0.19
CA ASN A 121 11.88 2.16 -1.07
C ASN A 121 10.48 2.74 -0.85
N ASP A 122 9.81 2.33 0.22
CA ASP A 122 8.47 2.82 0.54
C ASP A 122 8.51 4.31 0.94
N LYS A 123 9.55 4.72 1.65
CA LYS A 123 9.73 6.14 2.02
C LYS A 123 9.89 7.01 0.78
N SER A 124 10.63 6.53 -0.21
CA SER A 124 10.81 7.23 -1.49
C SER A 124 9.47 7.39 -2.22
N ILE A 125 8.65 6.33 -2.22
CA ILE A 125 7.34 6.36 -2.86
C ILE A 125 6.40 7.34 -2.17
N VAL A 126 6.42 7.40 -0.84
CA VAL A 126 5.62 8.40 -0.10
C VAL A 126 5.99 9.82 -0.50
N ASN A 127 7.27 10.09 -0.66
CA ASN A 127 7.70 11.43 -1.06
C ASN A 127 7.18 11.80 -2.45
N LYS A 128 7.09 10.84 -3.36
CA LYS A 128 6.49 11.05 -4.67
C LYS A 128 4.98 11.23 -4.58
N ALA A 129 4.32 10.41 -3.76
CA ALA A 129 2.88 10.50 -3.56
C ALA A 129 2.47 11.85 -2.95
N LYS A 130 3.27 12.37 -2.02
CA LYS A 130 3.06 13.67 -1.40
C LYS A 130 2.95 14.80 -2.43
N LYS A 131 3.75 14.71 -3.48
CA LYS A 131 3.73 15.71 -4.56
C LYS A 131 2.52 15.53 -5.47
N ALA A 132 2.04 14.31 -5.62
CA ALA A 132 0.92 13.97 -6.49
C ALA A 132 -0.43 14.22 -5.82
N ILE A 133 -0.53 14.01 -4.51
CA ILE A 133 -1.77 14.26 -3.76
C ILE A 133 -1.80 15.75 -3.40
N ARG A 134 -2.62 16.50 -4.11
CA ARG A 134 -2.73 17.94 -3.90
C ARG A 134 -4.11 18.30 -3.38
N ASP A 135 -4.16 19.41 -2.68
CA ASP A 135 -5.41 19.97 -2.20
C ASP A 135 -6.15 20.73 -3.28
#